data_c245bbf52cb4932877155c8fc56794f2
#
_entry.id   c245bbf52cb4932877155c8fc56794f2
#
_cell.length_a   1.000
_cell.length_b   1.000
_cell.length_c   1.000
_cell.angle_alpha   90.00
_cell.angle_beta   90.00
_cell.angle_gamma   90.00
#
_symmetry.space_group_name_H-M   'P 1'
#
loop_
_entity.id
_entity.type
_entity.pdbx_description
1 polymer ?
#
loop_
_entity_poly.entity_id
_entity_poly.type
_entity_poly.pdbx_seq_one_letter_code
_entity_poly.pdbx_strand_id
1 'polypeptide(L)'
;MVNFNHIKSAHDRISNYIHNTPVLTCENINEEMKSSIFFKCDNFQKTGSFKIRGATNTILQLSKEQLDNSVITTSSGNHGAAVSSTASKLGTTVRVIMPNNTPKVKVDNVKRYGGEIIFCEPNIKSRESTLNKMVNETGATIVHPYNDEKIIAGQGTAAKELLEYIPCLLYTSPSPRDRTRSRMPSSA
;
A
#
# COMPACT_ATOMS: atom_id res chain seq x y z
N MET A 1 9.28 1.81 -16.11
CA MET A 1 8.03 0.98 -16.07
C MET A 1 8.31 -0.28 -15.28
N VAL A 2 7.46 -0.61 -14.31
CA VAL A 2 7.61 -1.82 -13.47
C VAL A 2 7.37 -3.08 -14.30
N ASN A 3 8.22 -4.09 -14.13
CA ASN A 3 8.10 -5.40 -14.76
C ASN A 3 8.16 -6.51 -13.68
N PHE A 4 8.04 -7.78 -14.10
CA PHE A 4 7.98 -8.90 -13.18
C PHE A 4 9.27 -9.09 -12.36
N ASN A 5 10.44 -8.76 -12.90
CA ASN A 5 11.70 -8.85 -12.15
C ASN A 5 11.76 -7.85 -11.00
N HIS A 6 11.19 -6.65 -11.18
CA HIS A 6 11.04 -5.68 -10.10
C HIS A 6 10.15 -6.20 -8.98
N ILE A 7 9.07 -6.94 -9.31
CA ILE A 7 8.17 -7.57 -8.33
C ILE A 7 8.88 -8.71 -7.59
N LYS A 8 9.67 -9.54 -8.29
CA LYS A 8 10.48 -10.60 -7.65
C LYS A 8 11.47 -10.00 -6.66
N SER A 9 12.25 -9.00 -7.08
CA SER A 9 13.21 -8.31 -6.21
C SER A 9 12.53 -7.63 -5.01
N ALA A 10 11.32 -7.08 -5.21
CA ALA A 10 10.53 -6.53 -4.12
C ALA A 10 10.09 -7.62 -3.13
N HIS A 11 9.62 -8.77 -3.65
CA HIS A 11 9.21 -9.90 -2.82
C HIS A 11 10.35 -10.41 -1.94
N ASP A 12 11.54 -10.63 -2.53
CA ASP A 12 12.72 -11.10 -1.79
C ASP A 12 13.10 -10.10 -0.67
N ARG A 13 13.01 -8.80 -0.96
CA ARG A 13 13.33 -7.73 0.00
C ARG A 13 12.37 -7.67 1.17
N ILE A 14 11.06 -7.84 0.92
CA ILE A 14 10.03 -7.61 1.95
C ILE A 14 9.57 -8.89 2.66
N SER A 15 9.92 -10.07 2.19
CA SER A 15 9.41 -11.36 2.69
C SER A 15 9.50 -11.53 4.21
N ASN A 16 10.60 -11.07 4.83
CA ASN A 16 10.79 -11.13 6.29
C ASN A 16 10.00 -10.07 7.07
N TYR A 17 9.43 -9.08 6.39
CA TYR A 17 8.75 -7.95 7.01
C TYR A 17 7.23 -8.04 6.94
N ILE A 18 6.70 -8.90 6.08
CA ILE A 18 5.27 -9.06 5.81
C ILE A 18 4.81 -10.49 6.11
N HIS A 19 3.49 -10.72 6.07
CA HIS A 19 2.95 -12.08 6.06
C HIS A 19 2.80 -12.59 4.63
N ASN A 20 3.11 -13.87 4.39
CA ASN A 20 2.57 -14.56 3.23
C ASN A 20 1.11 -14.92 3.58
N THR A 21 0.17 -14.13 3.07
CA THR A 21 -1.24 -14.24 3.42
C THR A 21 -1.88 -15.45 2.73
N PRO A 22 -2.87 -16.11 3.36
CA PRO A 22 -3.51 -17.27 2.78
C PRO A 22 -4.31 -16.93 1.52
N VAL A 23 -4.50 -17.94 0.70
CA VAL A 23 -5.48 -17.94 -0.39
C VAL A 23 -6.63 -18.86 0.05
N LEU A 24 -7.84 -18.34 0.10
CA LEU A 24 -9.04 -19.04 0.53
C LEU A 24 -10.03 -19.14 -0.64
N THR A 25 -10.92 -20.11 -0.55
CA THR A 25 -12.08 -20.30 -1.43
C THR A 25 -13.35 -20.37 -0.59
N CYS A 26 -14.51 -20.21 -1.23
CA CYS A 26 -15.82 -20.38 -0.60
C CYS A 26 -16.74 -21.14 -1.55
N GLU A 27 -17.15 -22.35 -1.15
CA GLU A 27 -17.98 -23.23 -1.98
C GLU A 27 -19.28 -22.57 -2.38
N ASN A 28 -20.01 -21.98 -1.43
CA ASN A 28 -21.30 -21.31 -1.69
C ASN A 28 -21.16 -20.20 -2.74
N ILE A 29 -20.07 -19.40 -2.66
CA ILE A 29 -19.81 -18.35 -3.64
C ILE A 29 -19.46 -18.94 -5.00
N ASN A 30 -18.67 -20.01 -5.04
CA ASN A 30 -18.29 -20.70 -6.27
C ASN A 30 -19.52 -21.29 -6.97
N GLU A 31 -20.43 -21.89 -6.23
CA GLU A 31 -21.68 -22.45 -6.75
C GLU A 31 -22.59 -21.34 -7.30
N GLU A 32 -22.82 -20.29 -6.54
CA GLU A 32 -23.65 -19.15 -6.94
C GLU A 32 -23.11 -18.46 -8.20
N MET A 33 -21.78 -18.24 -8.26
CA MET A 33 -21.11 -17.58 -9.35
C MET A 33 -20.75 -18.52 -10.52
N LYS A 34 -20.97 -19.83 -10.36
CA LYS A 34 -20.56 -20.87 -11.33
C LYS A 34 -19.11 -20.74 -11.78
N SER A 35 -18.23 -20.44 -10.84
CA SER A 35 -16.83 -20.11 -11.09
C SER A 35 -15.96 -20.52 -9.90
N SER A 36 -14.70 -20.85 -10.15
CA SER A 36 -13.71 -21.05 -9.10
C SER A 36 -13.10 -19.71 -8.68
N ILE A 37 -13.49 -19.20 -7.49
CA ILE A 37 -13.05 -17.92 -6.98
C ILE A 37 -12.04 -18.12 -5.86
N PHE A 38 -10.94 -17.39 -5.93
CA PHE A 38 -9.84 -17.42 -4.98
C PHE A 38 -9.63 -16.05 -4.35
N PHE A 39 -9.56 -16.01 -3.03
CA PHE A 39 -9.38 -14.79 -2.25
C PHE A 39 -7.96 -14.72 -1.69
N LYS A 40 -7.11 -13.83 -2.22
CA LYS A 40 -5.83 -13.47 -1.58
C LYS A 40 -6.11 -12.58 -0.37
N CYS A 41 -6.00 -13.13 0.83
CA CYS A 41 -6.53 -12.53 2.05
C CYS A 41 -5.57 -11.49 2.66
N ASP A 42 -5.28 -10.39 1.98
CA ASP A 42 -4.44 -9.32 2.50
C ASP A 42 -5.09 -8.46 3.61
N ASN A 43 -6.33 -8.77 4.00
CA ASN A 43 -6.93 -8.33 5.27
C ASN A 43 -6.19 -8.94 6.49
N PHE A 44 -5.52 -10.09 6.33
CA PHE A 44 -4.67 -10.71 7.35
C PHE A 44 -3.21 -10.20 7.34
N GLN A 45 -2.91 -9.20 6.52
CA GLN A 45 -1.58 -8.59 6.51
C GLN A 45 -1.33 -7.77 7.79
N LYS A 46 -0.06 -7.52 8.15
CA LYS A 46 0.38 -6.88 9.42
C LYS A 46 -0.32 -5.56 9.76
N THR A 47 -0.78 -4.80 8.76
CA THR A 47 -1.55 -3.56 8.96
C THR A 47 -2.99 -3.66 8.45
N GLY A 48 -3.49 -4.88 8.26
CA GLY A 48 -4.85 -5.16 7.81
C GLY A 48 -5.09 -4.85 6.33
N SER A 49 -4.04 -4.70 5.52
CA SER A 49 -4.17 -4.45 4.08
C SER A 49 -2.87 -4.67 3.32
N PHE A 50 -2.97 -4.86 1.99
CA PHE A 50 -1.85 -5.00 1.07
C PHE A 50 -0.89 -3.79 1.05
N LYS A 51 -1.29 -2.64 1.57
CA LYS A 51 -0.48 -1.41 1.54
C LYS A 51 0.88 -1.55 2.22
N ILE A 52 1.01 -2.43 3.20
CA ILE A 52 2.29 -2.68 3.87
C ILE A 52 3.37 -3.19 2.91
N ARG A 53 3.00 -3.92 1.85
CA ARG A 53 3.92 -4.47 0.86
C ARG A 53 4.69 -3.37 0.14
N GLY A 54 3.98 -2.43 -0.46
CA GLY A 54 4.59 -1.29 -1.17
C GLY A 54 5.31 -0.32 -0.23
N ALA A 55 4.71 0.00 0.92
CA ALA A 55 5.34 0.86 1.91
C ALA A 55 6.68 0.29 2.38
N THR A 56 6.70 -1.00 2.74
CA THR A 56 7.93 -1.69 3.15
C THR A 56 8.97 -1.73 2.03
N ASN A 57 8.56 -2.08 0.79
CA ASN A 57 9.47 -2.13 -0.33
C ASN A 57 10.11 -0.76 -0.64
N THR A 58 9.39 0.32 -0.46
CA THR A 58 9.90 1.67 -0.68
C THR A 58 10.84 2.09 0.43
N ILE A 59 10.43 1.94 1.69
CA ILE A 59 11.20 2.43 2.85
C ILE A 59 12.51 1.67 3.02
N LEU A 60 12.54 0.35 2.76
CA LEU A 60 13.78 -0.45 2.80
C LEU A 60 14.80 -0.08 1.71
N GLN A 61 14.43 0.75 0.74
CA GLN A 61 15.33 1.24 -0.32
C GLN A 61 15.74 2.70 -0.12
N LEU A 62 15.38 3.31 0.99
CA LEU A 62 15.85 4.65 1.36
C LEU A 62 17.28 4.59 1.88
N SER A 63 18.07 5.61 1.57
CA SER A 63 19.40 5.79 2.15
C SER A 63 19.32 6.08 3.65
N LYS A 64 20.44 5.91 4.36
CA LYS A 64 20.50 6.27 5.77
C LYS A 64 20.15 7.75 5.99
N GLU A 65 20.67 8.64 5.18
CA GLU A 65 20.37 10.07 5.22
C GLU A 65 18.86 10.34 5.05
N GLN A 66 18.20 9.66 4.11
CA GLN A 66 16.75 9.78 3.90
C GLN A 66 15.96 9.29 5.11
N LEU A 67 16.39 8.22 5.75
CA LEU A 67 15.77 7.71 6.97
C LEU A 67 16.01 8.64 8.16
N ASP A 68 17.21 9.19 8.31
CA ASP A 68 17.56 10.14 9.39
C ASP A 68 16.74 11.46 9.25
N ASN A 69 16.44 11.90 8.03
CA ASN A 69 15.61 13.09 7.75
C ASN A 69 14.11 12.87 7.92
N SER A 70 13.66 11.67 8.19
CA SER A 70 12.26 11.28 8.30
C SER A 70 11.56 10.95 6.97
N VAL A 71 10.38 10.31 7.07
CA VAL A 71 9.51 10.07 5.92
C VAL A 71 8.16 10.75 6.10
N ILE A 72 7.54 11.12 4.98
CA ILE A 72 6.23 11.77 4.96
C ILE A 72 5.33 11.17 3.91
N THR A 73 4.04 11.10 4.19
CA THR A 73 3.04 10.65 3.22
C THR A 73 1.73 11.41 3.39
N THR A 74 0.89 11.39 2.35
CA THR A 74 -0.49 11.87 2.41
C THR A 74 -1.43 10.66 2.39
N SER A 75 -2.17 10.43 3.46
CA SER A 75 -3.09 9.29 3.50
C SER A 75 -4.10 9.42 4.63
N SER A 76 -5.36 9.22 4.31
CA SER A 76 -6.44 9.14 5.31
C SER A 76 -6.76 7.69 5.73
N GLY A 77 -5.85 6.71 5.52
CA GLY A 77 -6.18 5.31 5.81
C GLY A 77 -4.99 4.35 5.77
N ASN A 78 -5.19 3.20 5.14
CA ASN A 78 -4.29 2.04 5.17
C ASN A 78 -2.84 2.33 4.76
N HIS A 79 -2.62 3.26 3.83
CA HIS A 79 -1.25 3.60 3.42
C HIS A 79 -0.49 4.34 4.53
N GLY A 80 -1.14 5.29 5.21
CA GLY A 80 -0.55 5.98 6.36
C GLY A 80 -0.15 5.00 7.46
N ALA A 81 -1.03 4.06 7.82
CA ALA A 81 -0.75 3.01 8.80
C ALA A 81 0.43 2.12 8.37
N ALA A 82 0.50 1.77 7.07
CA ALA A 82 1.57 0.93 6.53
C ALA A 82 2.94 1.63 6.56
N VAL A 83 2.99 2.90 6.13
CA VAL A 83 4.22 3.72 6.19
C VAL A 83 4.66 3.88 7.65
N SER A 84 3.72 4.23 8.56
CA SER A 84 4.01 4.37 9.98
C SER A 84 4.57 3.09 10.60
N SER A 85 3.93 1.95 10.33
CA SER A 85 4.39 0.66 10.86
C SER A 85 5.79 0.28 10.39
N THR A 86 6.12 0.56 9.14
CA THR A 86 7.44 0.20 8.60
C THR A 86 8.52 1.18 9.06
N ALA A 87 8.28 2.48 8.96
CA ALA A 87 9.24 3.50 9.31
C ALA A 87 9.60 3.46 10.80
N SER A 88 8.60 3.34 11.68
CA SER A 88 8.83 3.24 13.13
C SER A 88 9.68 2.04 13.51
N LYS A 89 9.53 0.89 12.83
CA LYS A 89 10.38 -0.30 13.07
C LYS A 89 11.83 -0.10 12.66
N LEU A 90 12.10 0.83 11.77
CA LEU A 90 13.43 1.22 11.33
C LEU A 90 13.99 2.42 12.12
N GLY A 91 13.28 2.87 13.16
CA GLY A 91 13.68 4.02 13.97
C GLY A 91 13.53 5.38 13.30
N THR A 92 12.76 5.47 12.22
CA THR A 92 12.57 6.68 11.44
C THR A 92 11.29 7.40 11.85
N THR A 93 11.36 8.72 12.04
CA THR A 93 10.18 9.55 12.25
C THR A 93 9.28 9.53 11.01
N VAL A 94 7.99 9.39 11.21
CA VAL A 94 7.01 9.37 10.13
C VAL A 94 5.91 10.39 10.35
N ARG A 95 5.65 11.21 9.34
CA ARG A 95 4.57 12.19 9.32
C ARG A 95 3.51 11.80 8.31
N VAL A 96 2.25 11.86 8.72
CA VAL A 96 1.11 11.50 7.87
C VAL A 96 0.17 12.69 7.78
N ILE A 97 0.07 13.27 6.59
CA ILE A 97 -0.87 14.36 6.32
C ILE A 97 -2.26 13.78 6.10
N MET A 98 -3.21 14.22 6.91
CA MET A 98 -4.59 13.77 6.90
C MET A 98 -5.58 14.94 6.83
N PRO A 99 -6.68 14.80 6.10
CA PRO A 99 -7.79 15.75 6.22
C PRO A 99 -8.31 15.80 7.66
N ASN A 100 -8.66 17.00 8.14
CA ASN A 100 -9.18 17.22 9.49
C ASN A 100 -10.52 16.51 9.76
N ASN A 101 -11.27 16.16 8.72
CA ASN A 101 -12.51 15.36 8.78
C ASN A 101 -12.27 13.83 8.72
N THR A 102 -11.02 13.38 8.85
CA THR A 102 -10.71 11.94 8.84
C THR A 102 -11.31 11.25 10.07
N PRO A 103 -12.03 10.11 9.92
CA PRO A 103 -12.62 9.38 11.04
C PRO A 103 -11.59 9.02 12.11
N LYS A 104 -11.95 9.18 13.39
CA LYS A 104 -11.07 8.95 14.54
C LYS A 104 -10.39 7.57 14.51
N VAL A 105 -11.10 6.52 14.12
CA VAL A 105 -10.53 5.17 14.04
C VAL A 105 -9.31 5.07 13.11
N LYS A 106 -9.29 5.85 12.02
CA LYS A 106 -8.16 5.89 11.08
C LYS A 106 -7.00 6.72 11.63
N VAL A 107 -7.30 7.80 12.33
CA VAL A 107 -6.34 8.63 13.05
C VAL A 107 -5.64 7.80 14.12
N ASP A 108 -6.41 7.11 14.96
CA ASP A 108 -5.90 6.27 16.05
C ASP A 108 -5.07 5.10 15.52
N ASN A 109 -5.45 4.53 14.37
CA ASN A 109 -4.68 3.46 13.75
C ASN A 109 -3.28 3.91 13.30
N VAL A 110 -3.15 5.10 12.71
CA VAL A 110 -1.84 5.65 12.32
C VAL A 110 -0.99 5.95 13.55
N LYS A 111 -1.58 6.56 14.58
CA LYS A 111 -0.91 6.83 15.86
C LYS A 111 -0.42 5.56 16.55
N ARG A 112 -1.22 4.49 16.54
CA ARG A 112 -0.85 3.17 17.08
C ARG A 112 0.43 2.63 16.46
N TYR A 113 0.68 2.92 15.18
CA TYR A 113 1.90 2.53 14.47
C TYR A 113 3.03 3.57 14.56
N GLY A 114 2.90 4.58 15.43
CA GLY A 114 3.94 5.58 15.65
C GLY A 114 3.96 6.75 14.66
N GLY A 115 2.90 6.93 13.87
CA GLY A 115 2.81 8.05 12.93
C GLY A 115 2.40 9.36 13.61
N GLU A 116 3.13 10.43 13.34
CA GLU A 116 2.77 11.79 13.68
C GLU A 116 1.77 12.33 12.63
N ILE A 117 0.64 12.87 13.10
CA ILE A 117 -0.41 13.35 12.20
C ILE A 117 -0.34 14.85 12.06
N ILE A 118 -0.36 15.30 10.81
CA ILE A 118 -0.48 16.70 10.43
C ILE A 118 -1.83 16.85 9.73
N PHE A 119 -2.72 17.63 10.33
CA PHE A 119 -4.03 17.88 9.73
C PHE A 119 -3.97 18.95 8.65
N CYS A 120 -4.79 18.76 7.61
CA CYS A 120 -5.01 19.74 6.54
C CYS A 120 -6.50 19.83 6.23
N GLU A 121 -6.89 20.86 5.47
CA GLU A 121 -8.25 20.97 4.96
C GLU A 121 -8.60 19.82 4.00
N PRO A 122 -9.89 19.40 3.90
CA PRO A 122 -10.31 18.24 3.13
C PRO A 122 -10.36 18.52 1.61
N ASN A 123 -9.32 19.14 1.08
CA ASN A 123 -9.16 19.41 -0.35
C ASN A 123 -7.74 19.10 -0.83
N ILE A 124 -7.58 18.90 -2.14
CA ILE A 124 -6.31 18.53 -2.76
C ILE A 124 -5.27 19.64 -2.57
N LYS A 125 -5.64 20.90 -2.79
CA LYS A 125 -4.73 22.06 -2.70
C LYS A 125 -4.10 22.17 -1.31
N SER A 126 -4.89 22.06 -0.26
CA SER A 126 -4.39 22.14 1.12
C SER A 126 -3.48 20.95 1.44
N ARG A 127 -3.82 19.75 0.97
CA ARG A 127 -2.99 18.56 1.14
C ARG A 127 -1.62 18.71 0.49
N GLU A 128 -1.58 19.16 -0.76
CA GLU A 128 -0.33 19.37 -1.51
C GLU A 128 0.50 20.51 -0.92
N SER A 129 -0.13 21.64 -0.57
CA SER A 129 0.59 22.77 0.06
C SER A 129 1.17 22.40 1.41
N THR A 130 0.44 21.62 2.24
CA THR A 130 0.94 21.13 3.52
C THR A 130 2.09 20.15 3.31
N LEU A 131 2.00 19.24 2.32
CA LEU A 131 3.07 18.30 1.99
C LEU A 131 4.34 19.07 1.59
N ASN A 132 4.24 19.99 0.64
CA ASN A 132 5.38 20.77 0.14
C ASN A 132 6.02 21.60 1.25
N LYS A 133 5.21 22.25 2.10
CA LYS A 133 5.70 23.00 3.26
C LYS A 133 6.54 22.10 4.17
N MET A 134 5.99 20.96 4.57
CA MET A 134 6.67 20.03 5.48
C MET A 134 7.95 19.44 4.90
N VAL A 135 7.94 19.12 3.60
CA VAL A 135 9.14 18.62 2.90
C VAL A 135 10.24 19.69 2.90
N ASN A 136 9.89 20.94 2.58
CA ASN A 136 10.85 22.05 2.56
C ASN A 136 11.43 22.35 3.95
N GLU A 137 10.63 22.24 5.00
CA GLU A 137 11.04 22.53 6.38
C GLU A 137 11.88 21.40 7.01
N THR A 138 11.64 20.13 6.63
CA THR A 138 12.21 18.97 7.32
C THR A 138 13.14 18.12 6.47
N GLY A 139 13.18 18.32 5.16
CA GLY A 139 13.89 17.44 4.24
C GLY A 139 13.30 16.02 4.14
N ALA A 140 12.07 15.80 4.64
CA ALA A 140 11.44 14.49 4.70
C ALA A 140 11.27 13.86 3.32
N THR A 141 11.54 12.57 3.22
CA THR A 141 11.35 11.80 1.99
C THR A 141 9.88 11.41 1.81
N ILE A 142 9.31 11.75 0.65
CA ILE A 142 7.91 11.41 0.33
C ILE A 142 7.79 9.93 0.00
N VAL A 143 6.89 9.24 0.70
CA VAL A 143 6.44 7.88 0.34
C VAL A 143 5.06 7.98 -0.30
N HIS A 144 5.01 7.92 -1.63
CA HIS A 144 3.78 8.13 -2.40
C HIS A 144 2.77 6.98 -2.19
N PRO A 145 1.45 7.24 -2.10
CA PRO A 145 0.46 6.20 -1.78
C PRO A 145 0.18 5.18 -2.90
N TYR A 146 0.55 5.45 -4.17
CA TYR A 146 0.26 4.57 -5.31
C TYR A 146 1.11 4.81 -6.56
N ASN A 147 1.51 6.04 -6.88
CA ASN A 147 2.18 6.39 -8.15
C ASN A 147 3.71 6.50 -7.96
N ASP A 148 4.33 5.39 -7.62
CA ASP A 148 5.77 5.23 -7.45
C ASP A 148 6.15 3.80 -7.83
N GLU A 149 7.22 3.60 -8.60
CA GLU A 149 7.62 2.28 -9.10
C GLU A 149 7.95 1.30 -7.98
N LYS A 150 8.54 1.76 -6.88
CA LYS A 150 8.85 0.93 -5.71
C LYS A 150 7.55 0.50 -5.00
N ILE A 151 6.59 1.41 -4.88
CA ILE A 151 5.26 1.11 -4.33
C ILE A 151 4.56 0.08 -5.22
N ILE A 152 4.51 0.30 -6.54
CA ILE A 152 3.84 -0.61 -7.50
C ILE A 152 4.48 -2.00 -7.44
N ALA A 153 5.81 -2.09 -7.48
CA ALA A 153 6.52 -3.37 -7.39
C ALA A 153 6.21 -4.11 -6.08
N GLY A 154 6.20 -3.40 -4.95
CA GLY A 154 5.84 -3.98 -3.66
C GLY A 154 4.40 -4.48 -3.61
N GLN A 155 3.42 -3.73 -4.13
CA GLN A 155 2.02 -4.16 -4.20
C GLN A 155 1.83 -5.38 -5.11
N GLY A 156 2.59 -5.46 -6.21
CA GLY A 156 2.57 -6.59 -7.14
C GLY A 156 2.95 -7.94 -6.50
N THR A 157 3.62 -7.94 -5.34
CA THR A 157 3.98 -9.18 -4.63
C THR A 157 2.77 -9.98 -4.16
N ALA A 158 1.61 -9.34 -3.93
CA ALA A 158 0.37 -10.05 -3.63
C ALA A 158 -0.09 -10.91 -4.81
N ALA A 159 -0.03 -10.37 -6.03
CA ALA A 159 -0.35 -11.11 -7.25
C ALA A 159 0.69 -12.21 -7.51
N LYS A 160 1.98 -11.94 -7.27
CA LYS A 160 3.04 -12.97 -7.39
C LYS A 160 2.73 -14.17 -6.50
N GLU A 161 2.46 -13.95 -5.21
CA GLU A 161 2.12 -15.02 -4.26
C GLU A 161 0.86 -15.80 -4.68
N LEU A 162 -0.15 -15.10 -5.22
CA LEU A 162 -1.36 -15.73 -5.73
C LEU A 162 -1.07 -16.62 -6.94
N LEU A 163 -0.29 -16.14 -7.90
CA LEU A 163 0.07 -16.90 -9.11
C LEU A 163 0.98 -18.09 -8.83
N GLU A 164 1.79 -18.04 -7.78
CA GLU A 164 2.56 -19.20 -7.31
C GLU A 164 1.67 -20.26 -6.68
N TYR A 165 0.60 -19.84 -6.00
CA TYR A 165 -0.38 -20.76 -5.42
C TYR A 165 -1.33 -21.34 -6.49
N ILE A 166 -1.70 -20.54 -7.51
CA ILE A 166 -2.59 -20.97 -8.60
C ILE A 166 -1.95 -20.57 -9.94
N PRO A 167 -1.06 -21.44 -10.49
CA PRO A 167 -0.33 -21.11 -11.73
C PRO A 167 -1.22 -20.92 -12.97
N CYS A 168 -2.42 -21.49 -12.98
CA CYS A 168 -3.36 -21.44 -14.10
C CYS A 168 -4.51 -20.45 -13.90
N LEU A 169 -4.30 -19.38 -13.13
CA LEU A 169 -5.31 -18.35 -12.93
C LEU A 169 -5.58 -17.59 -14.24
N LEU A 170 -6.83 -17.64 -14.72
CA LEU A 170 -7.22 -17.03 -16.00
C LEU A 170 -7.57 -15.54 -15.86
N TYR A 171 -8.19 -15.17 -14.76
CA TYR A 171 -8.67 -13.80 -14.50
C TYR A 171 -8.31 -13.35 -13.10
N THR A 172 -7.96 -12.06 -12.97
CA THR A 172 -7.82 -11.39 -11.66
C THR A 172 -8.99 -10.45 -11.43
N SER A 173 -9.38 -10.26 -10.17
CA SER A 173 -10.42 -9.30 -9.82
C SER A 173 -10.03 -7.90 -10.26
N PRO A 174 -10.91 -7.16 -10.96
CA PRO A 174 -10.67 -5.77 -11.30
C PRO A 174 -10.60 -4.92 -10.03
N SER A 175 -9.70 -3.93 -10.03
CA SER A 175 -9.67 -2.92 -8.98
C SER A 175 -10.83 -1.93 -9.17
N PRO A 176 -11.44 -1.41 -8.08
CA PRO A 176 -12.41 -0.32 -8.19
C PRO A 176 -11.87 0.92 -8.94
N ARG A 177 -10.55 1.07 -9.04
CA ARG A 177 -9.88 2.12 -9.83
C ARG A 177 -9.77 1.81 -11.31
N ASP A 178 -10.02 0.58 -11.74
CA ASP A 178 -9.97 0.17 -13.15
C ASP A 178 -11.21 0.62 -13.93
N ARG A 179 -12.25 1.10 -13.26
CA ARG A 179 -13.49 1.63 -13.87
C ARG A 179 -13.25 2.72 -14.91
N THR A 180 -12.11 3.38 -14.89
CA THR A 180 -11.77 4.45 -15.84
C THR A 180 -10.92 3.99 -17.02
N ARG A 181 -10.44 2.74 -17.07
CA ARG A 181 -9.45 2.30 -18.07
C ARG A 181 -9.79 1.02 -18.85
N SER A 182 -10.79 0.26 -18.49
CA SER A 182 -11.14 -0.94 -19.27
C SER A 182 -12.64 -1.02 -19.53
N ARG A 183 -13.08 -0.37 -20.59
CA ARG A 183 -14.11 -1.00 -21.43
C ARG A 183 -13.37 -2.10 -22.20
N MET A 184 -13.43 -3.34 -21.73
CA MET A 184 -13.15 -4.45 -22.62
C MET A 184 -14.16 -4.36 -23.78
N PRO A 185 -13.71 -4.43 -25.06
CA PRO A 185 -14.66 -4.59 -26.14
C PRO A 185 -15.40 -5.89 -25.87
N SER A 186 -16.73 -5.83 -25.84
CA SER A 186 -17.56 -7.01 -25.91
C SER A 186 -17.22 -7.69 -27.24
N SER A 187 -16.40 -8.73 -27.19
CA SER A 187 -16.28 -9.64 -28.32
C SER A 187 -17.60 -10.36 -28.47
N ALA A 188 -18.26 -10.10 -29.59
CA ALA A 188 -19.38 -10.88 -30.11
C ALA A 188 -19.01 -12.37 -30.23
#